data_eac54382508f09561bd04ed5ae3c6f2b
#
_entry.id   eac54382508f09561bd04ed5ae3c6f2b
#
_cell.length_a   1.000
_cell.length_b   1.000
_cell.length_c   1.000
_cell.angle_alpha   90.00
_cell.angle_beta   90.00
_cell.angle_gamma   90.00
#
_symmetry.space_group_name_H-M   'P 1'
#
loop_
_entity.id
_entity.type
_entity.pdbx_description
1 polymer ?
#
loop_
_entity_poly.entity_id
_entity_poly.type
_entity_poly.pdbx_seq_one_letter_code
_entity_poly.pdbx_strand_id
1 'polypeptide(L)'
;FVMEKISTTPSEFTLHGRYKERHVHVGGQSFINTMVSSAPNVSDLDRGRILGNFEDYSNLIKLGEILNTVHALGGYPVEPCDLDVRERHLHAVSAAARLSTKPLFGYAIGSERMLDAIEIVRIARGVDKETFLKEPSITTVVNANSPLVYDKALMEGAIEMAEHNQPVIYTPFTLAGAMAPITVAGAL
;
A
#
# COMPACT_ATOMS: atom_id res chain seq x y z
N PHE A 1 11.70 -13.66 -23.52
CA PHE A 1 12.45 -12.39 -23.57
C PHE A 1 12.38 -11.58 -22.26
N VAL A 2 11.21 -11.41 -21.67
CA VAL A 2 11.07 -10.72 -20.37
C VAL A 2 11.53 -11.61 -19.22
N MET A 3 11.26 -12.89 -19.28
CA MET A 3 11.59 -13.86 -18.22
C MET A 3 13.12 -14.01 -18.00
N GLU A 4 13.95 -13.78 -19.01
CA GLU A 4 15.40 -13.81 -18.88
C GLU A 4 15.98 -12.67 -18.01
N LYS A 5 15.19 -11.61 -17.81
CA LYS A 5 15.60 -10.42 -17.02
C LYS A 5 15.01 -10.42 -15.61
N ILE A 6 14.11 -11.34 -15.30
CA ILE A 6 13.52 -11.45 -13.97
C ILE A 6 14.41 -12.36 -13.12
N SER A 7 14.92 -11.83 -12.03
CA SER A 7 15.62 -12.64 -11.05
C SER A 7 14.67 -13.67 -10.46
N THR A 8 15.06 -14.95 -10.49
CA THR A 8 14.33 -16.03 -9.84
C THR A 8 14.64 -16.13 -8.34
N THR A 9 15.62 -15.38 -7.87
CA THR A 9 15.93 -15.29 -6.45
C THR A 9 15.02 -14.24 -5.82
N PRO A 10 14.21 -14.59 -4.82
CA PRO A 10 13.39 -13.62 -4.11
C PRO A 10 14.26 -12.51 -3.52
N SER A 11 13.86 -11.27 -3.72
CA SER A 11 14.52 -10.14 -3.09
C SER A 11 14.23 -10.15 -1.59
N GLU A 12 15.27 -9.99 -0.80
CA GLU A 12 15.14 -9.81 0.64
C GLU A 12 15.53 -8.38 1.01
N PHE A 13 14.69 -7.72 1.76
CA PHE A 13 14.95 -6.35 2.22
C PHE A 13 14.21 -6.05 3.53
N THR A 14 14.53 -4.94 4.15
CA THR A 14 13.81 -4.45 5.32
C THR A 14 12.90 -3.29 4.93
N LEU A 15 11.64 -3.41 5.25
CA LEU A 15 10.68 -2.32 5.16
C LEU A 15 10.68 -1.55 6.49
N HIS A 16 11.05 -0.27 6.45
CA HIS A 16 11.34 0.51 7.65
C HIS A 16 10.10 1.23 8.18
N GLY A 17 9.67 0.87 9.38
CA GLY A 17 8.75 1.67 10.16
C GLY A 17 9.45 2.89 10.77
N ARG A 18 8.71 3.75 11.50
CA ARG A 18 9.27 4.94 12.15
C ARG A 18 10.35 4.60 13.17
N TYR A 19 10.19 3.50 13.89
CA TYR A 19 11.12 3.01 14.90
C TYR A 19 11.64 1.64 14.51
N LYS A 20 12.83 1.27 15.03
CA LYS A 20 13.50 0.00 14.73
C LYS A 20 12.61 -1.22 15.03
N GLU A 21 11.84 -1.16 16.10
CA GLU A 21 10.91 -2.21 16.53
C GLU A 21 9.74 -2.42 15.57
N ARG A 22 9.55 -1.48 14.64
CA ARG A 22 8.52 -1.52 13.59
C ARG A 22 9.08 -1.85 12.22
N HIS A 23 10.35 -2.20 12.14
CA HIS A 23 10.93 -2.68 10.88
C HIS A 23 10.41 -4.08 10.58
N VAL A 24 10.13 -4.33 9.30
CA VAL A 24 9.59 -5.60 8.82
C VAL A 24 10.53 -6.18 7.78
N HIS A 25 11.01 -7.40 8.04
CA HIS A 25 11.80 -8.13 7.05
C HIS A 25 10.89 -8.71 5.96
N VAL A 26 11.23 -8.47 4.70
CA VAL A 26 10.50 -8.93 3.53
C VAL A 26 11.37 -9.90 2.76
N GLY A 27 10.83 -11.06 2.42
CA GLY A 27 11.52 -12.09 1.64
C GLY A 27 11.92 -13.31 2.46
N GLY A 28 12.60 -14.26 1.83
CA GLY A 28 12.97 -15.53 2.44
C GLY A 28 11.73 -16.33 2.86
N GLN A 29 11.67 -16.71 4.14
CA GLN A 29 10.53 -17.39 4.75
C GLN A 29 9.66 -16.47 5.62
N SER A 30 9.83 -15.14 5.50
CA SER A 30 9.06 -14.18 6.27
C SER A 30 7.62 -14.14 5.80
N PHE A 31 6.71 -14.08 6.75
CA PHE A 31 5.30 -13.88 6.51
C PHE A 31 4.89 -12.47 6.98
N ILE A 32 4.34 -11.68 6.06
CA ILE A 32 3.94 -10.30 6.34
C ILE A 32 2.43 -10.19 6.20
N ASN A 33 1.78 -9.74 7.28
CA ASN A 33 0.39 -9.34 7.25
C ASN A 33 0.30 -7.83 7.05
N THR A 34 -0.46 -7.43 6.05
CA THR A 34 -0.76 -6.03 5.79
C THR A 34 -2.24 -5.76 5.98
N MET A 35 -2.58 -4.59 6.49
CA MET A 35 -3.95 -4.10 6.44
C MET A 35 -4.18 -3.53 5.05
N VAL A 36 -4.92 -4.24 4.22
CA VAL A 36 -5.22 -3.84 2.84
C VAL A 36 -6.72 -3.68 2.67
N SER A 37 -7.13 -2.57 2.13
CA SER A 37 -8.48 -2.33 1.63
C SER A 37 -8.46 -1.11 0.70
N SER A 38 -9.55 -0.87 0.03
CA SER A 38 -9.89 0.37 -0.66
C SER A 38 -11.42 0.47 -0.77
N ALA A 39 -12.11 -0.14 0.19
CA ALA A 39 -13.57 -0.13 0.20
C ALA A 39 -14.10 1.26 0.52
N PRO A 40 -15.09 1.76 -0.24
CA PRO A 40 -15.72 3.04 0.07
C PRO A 40 -16.70 2.95 1.25
N ASN A 41 -17.06 1.73 1.66
CA ASN A 41 -18.07 1.50 2.70
C ASN A 41 -17.48 0.87 3.95
N VAL A 42 -18.04 1.25 5.09
CA VAL A 42 -17.89 0.56 6.37
C VAL A 42 -19.19 -0.16 6.73
N SER A 43 -19.07 -1.27 7.44
CA SER A 43 -20.18 -1.94 8.11
C SER A 43 -20.08 -1.68 9.61
N ASP A 44 -20.93 -0.84 10.11
CA ASP A 44 -20.98 -0.41 11.52
C ASP A 44 -22.17 -1.08 12.20
N LEU A 45 -22.03 -1.49 13.45
CA LEU A 45 -23.08 -2.22 14.16
C LEU A 45 -24.31 -1.35 14.44
N ASP A 46 -24.10 -0.06 14.66
CA ASP A 46 -25.17 0.88 15.01
C ASP A 46 -25.70 1.62 13.77
N ARG A 47 -24.80 2.03 12.86
CA ARG A 47 -25.12 2.83 11.67
C ARG A 47 -25.42 2.00 10.42
N GLY A 48 -25.14 0.69 10.47
CA GLY A 48 -25.28 -0.21 9.33
C GLY A 48 -24.19 -0.03 8.28
N ARG A 49 -24.51 -0.31 7.01
CA ARG A 49 -23.57 -0.13 5.89
C ARG A 49 -23.68 1.28 5.34
N ILE A 50 -22.65 2.07 5.56
CA ILE A 50 -22.56 3.48 5.14
C ILE A 50 -21.26 3.75 4.39
N LEU A 51 -21.16 4.90 3.73
CA LEU A 51 -19.89 5.39 3.20
C LEU A 51 -18.96 5.73 4.36
N GLY A 52 -17.70 5.31 4.21
CA GLY A 52 -16.64 5.64 5.15
C GLY A 52 -16.33 7.14 5.12
N ASN A 53 -15.90 7.66 6.26
CA ASN A 53 -15.46 9.03 6.43
C ASN A 53 -14.04 9.08 7.00
N PHE A 54 -13.49 10.27 7.18
CA PHE A 54 -12.14 10.45 7.70
C PHE A 54 -11.97 10.01 9.15
N GLU A 55 -13.01 10.06 9.95
CA GLU A 55 -12.99 9.54 11.31
C GLU A 55 -12.92 8.00 11.31
N ASP A 56 -13.74 7.34 10.50
CA ASP A 56 -13.70 5.88 10.31
C ASP A 56 -12.32 5.44 9.84
N TYR A 57 -11.75 6.14 8.84
CA TYR A 57 -10.39 5.92 8.37
C TYR A 57 -9.37 6.00 9.51
N SER A 58 -9.40 7.10 10.27
CA SER A 58 -8.46 7.35 11.36
C SER A 58 -8.55 6.30 12.47
N ASN A 59 -9.78 5.87 12.80
CA ASN A 59 -10.01 4.84 13.83
C ASN A 59 -9.50 3.46 13.36
N LEU A 60 -9.65 3.12 12.09
CA LEU A 60 -9.11 1.89 11.54
C LEU A 60 -7.58 1.91 11.46
N ILE A 61 -6.95 3.06 11.17
CA ILE A 61 -5.48 3.20 11.25
C ILE A 61 -4.99 2.96 12.69
N LYS A 62 -5.65 3.55 13.70
CA LYS A 62 -5.32 3.31 15.12
C LYS A 62 -5.48 1.84 15.49
N LEU A 63 -6.54 1.19 15.01
CA LEU A 63 -6.73 -0.25 15.21
C LEU A 63 -5.58 -1.05 14.58
N GLY A 64 -5.21 -0.74 13.34
CA GLY A 64 -4.06 -1.38 12.67
C GLY A 64 -2.75 -1.17 13.43
N GLU A 65 -2.55 -0.02 14.05
CA GLU A 65 -1.34 0.26 14.85
C GLU A 65 -1.25 -0.63 16.10
N ILE A 66 -2.35 -0.84 16.82
CA ILE A 66 -2.34 -1.63 18.06
C ILE A 66 -2.35 -3.15 17.83
N LEU A 67 -2.77 -3.62 16.65
CA LEU A 67 -2.80 -5.04 16.32
C LEU A 67 -1.40 -5.54 15.94
N ASN A 68 -0.76 -6.32 16.80
CA ASN A 68 0.56 -6.89 16.53
C ASN A 68 0.60 -7.85 15.34
N THR A 69 -0.54 -8.39 14.93
CA THR A 69 -0.69 -9.23 13.73
C THR A 69 -0.66 -8.43 12.44
N VAL A 70 -0.80 -7.12 12.49
CA VAL A 70 -0.66 -6.21 11.35
C VAL A 70 0.76 -5.65 11.35
N HIS A 71 1.58 -6.03 10.39
CA HIS A 71 2.99 -5.64 10.33
C HIS A 71 3.18 -4.33 9.57
N ALA A 72 2.38 -4.07 8.55
CA ALA A 72 2.42 -2.86 7.75
C ALA A 72 1.02 -2.41 7.33
N LEU A 73 0.85 -1.11 7.08
CA LEU A 73 -0.34 -0.58 6.44
C LEU A 73 -0.18 -0.78 4.93
N GLY A 74 -1.03 -1.62 4.32
CA GLY A 74 -0.94 -2.01 2.91
C GLY A 74 -1.97 -1.37 2.00
N GLY A 75 -2.77 -0.44 2.51
CA GLY A 75 -3.82 0.26 1.77
C GLY A 75 -4.60 1.20 2.67
N TYR A 76 -5.63 1.83 2.11
CA TYR A 76 -6.59 2.56 2.92
C TYR A 76 -7.57 1.55 3.53
N PRO A 77 -7.69 1.49 4.85
CA PRO A 77 -8.65 0.56 5.49
C PRO A 77 -10.10 0.86 5.09
N VAL A 78 -10.39 2.12 4.81
CA VAL A 78 -11.63 2.60 4.19
C VAL A 78 -11.32 3.90 3.46
N GLU A 79 -12.04 4.18 2.39
CA GLU A 79 -11.93 5.45 1.67
C GLU A 79 -12.60 6.57 2.47
N PRO A 80 -11.91 7.68 2.80
CA PRO A 80 -12.53 8.83 3.48
C PRO A 80 -13.36 9.65 2.49
N CYS A 81 -14.60 9.22 2.23
CA CYS A 81 -15.46 9.75 1.18
C CYS A 81 -15.97 11.17 1.43
N ASP A 82 -15.85 11.67 2.65
CA ASP A 82 -16.20 13.03 3.07
C ASP A 82 -15.13 14.07 2.70
N LEU A 83 -13.94 13.64 2.27
CA LEU A 83 -12.88 14.52 1.83
C LEU A 83 -12.90 14.75 0.31
N ASP A 84 -12.47 15.94 -0.13
CA ASP A 84 -12.29 16.24 -1.56
C ASP A 84 -11.29 15.25 -2.19
N VAL A 85 -11.65 14.72 -3.34
CA VAL A 85 -10.85 13.70 -4.05
C VAL A 85 -9.44 14.19 -4.40
N ARG A 86 -9.26 15.50 -4.60
CA ARG A 86 -7.96 16.09 -4.96
C ARG A 86 -6.99 16.09 -3.80
N GLU A 87 -7.48 16.29 -2.56
CA GLU A 87 -6.67 16.44 -1.36
C GLU A 87 -6.74 15.22 -0.44
N ARG A 88 -7.64 14.29 -0.73
CA ARG A 88 -7.90 13.08 0.08
C ARG A 88 -6.64 12.31 0.43
N HIS A 89 -5.74 12.12 -0.54
CA HIS A 89 -4.48 11.41 -0.35
C HIS A 89 -3.57 12.13 0.66
N LEU A 90 -3.50 13.46 0.63
CA LEU A 90 -2.71 14.25 1.58
C LEU A 90 -3.21 14.05 3.01
N HIS A 91 -4.51 14.16 3.21
CA HIS A 91 -5.14 13.95 4.52
C HIS A 91 -4.95 12.51 5.01
N ALA A 92 -5.20 11.53 4.15
CA ALA A 92 -5.12 10.12 4.51
C ALA A 92 -3.68 9.70 4.86
N VAL A 93 -2.68 10.00 4.01
CA VAL A 93 -1.29 9.64 4.29
C VAL A 93 -0.74 10.41 5.49
N SER A 94 -1.08 11.70 5.64
CA SER A 94 -0.69 12.49 6.80
C SER A 94 -1.29 11.97 8.11
N ALA A 95 -2.53 11.50 8.09
CA ALA A 95 -3.16 10.88 9.25
C ALA A 95 -2.50 9.54 9.58
N ALA A 96 -2.28 8.68 8.58
CA ALA A 96 -1.58 7.41 8.76
C ALA A 96 -0.18 7.64 9.35
N ALA A 97 0.56 8.61 8.84
CA ALA A 97 1.89 8.98 9.32
C ALA A 97 1.91 9.50 10.77
N ARG A 98 0.82 10.10 11.23
CA ARG A 98 0.69 10.57 12.63
C ARG A 98 0.19 9.49 13.58
N LEU A 99 -0.71 8.63 13.10
CA LEU A 99 -1.43 7.65 13.91
C LEU A 99 -0.76 6.28 13.93
N SER A 100 0.20 6.02 13.05
CA SER A 100 0.92 4.75 12.99
C SER A 100 2.44 4.97 12.94
N THR A 101 3.16 4.00 13.50
CA THR A 101 4.62 3.91 13.46
C THR A 101 5.11 2.80 12.53
N LYS A 102 4.19 2.04 11.96
CA LYS A 102 4.44 0.95 11.02
C LYS A 102 4.81 1.48 9.64
N PRO A 103 5.39 0.65 8.75
CA PRO A 103 5.53 0.99 7.34
C PRO A 103 4.19 1.39 6.73
N LEU A 104 4.20 2.41 5.88
CA LEU A 104 3.01 3.04 5.36
C LEU A 104 2.71 2.64 3.91
N PHE A 105 1.58 3.09 3.42
CA PHE A 105 1.10 2.86 2.07
C PHE A 105 0.81 4.17 1.34
N GLY A 106 1.24 4.24 0.06
CA GLY A 106 0.89 5.31 -0.86
C GLY A 106 0.00 4.79 -1.99
N TYR A 107 -1.02 5.54 -2.35
CA TYR A 107 -1.91 5.18 -3.46
C TYR A 107 -1.29 5.56 -4.79
N ALA A 108 -0.99 4.58 -5.64
CA ALA A 108 -0.37 4.79 -6.96
C ALA A 108 -1.37 5.33 -7.99
N ILE A 109 -1.94 6.51 -7.75
CA ILE A 109 -2.86 7.15 -8.68
C ILE A 109 -2.23 8.43 -9.23
N GLY A 110 -1.28 8.25 -10.16
CA GLY A 110 -0.48 9.31 -10.78
C GLY A 110 0.77 9.68 -10.00
N SER A 111 1.73 10.28 -10.70
CA SER A 111 3.03 10.69 -10.15
C SER A 111 2.89 11.68 -9.00
N GLU A 112 2.08 12.73 -9.16
CA GLU A 112 1.94 13.81 -8.18
C GLU A 112 1.54 13.27 -6.80
N ARG A 113 0.49 12.44 -6.74
CA ARG A 113 0.00 11.88 -5.48
C ARG A 113 0.99 10.93 -4.83
N MET A 114 1.75 10.20 -5.64
CA MET A 114 2.78 9.32 -5.13
C MET A 114 3.97 10.10 -4.56
N LEU A 115 4.41 11.15 -5.23
CA LEU A 115 5.47 12.03 -4.72
C LEU A 115 5.07 12.70 -3.41
N ASP A 116 3.83 13.16 -3.29
CA ASP A 116 3.29 13.69 -2.03
C ASP A 116 3.35 12.65 -0.91
N ALA A 117 2.93 11.40 -1.19
CA ALA A 117 2.96 10.32 -0.21
C ALA A 117 4.39 9.97 0.23
N ILE A 118 5.32 9.89 -0.72
CA ILE A 118 6.76 9.66 -0.47
C ILE A 118 7.32 10.74 0.45
N GLU A 119 7.05 12.01 0.13
CA GLU A 119 7.57 13.12 0.91
C GLU A 119 6.96 13.19 2.32
N ILE A 120 5.65 12.95 2.46
CA ILE A 120 5.00 12.87 3.78
C ILE A 120 5.64 11.78 4.63
N VAL A 121 5.87 10.58 4.07
CA VAL A 121 6.48 9.46 4.81
C VAL A 121 7.92 9.76 5.18
N ARG A 122 8.70 10.35 4.28
CA ARG A 122 10.08 10.78 4.56
C ARG A 122 10.15 11.76 5.72
N ILE A 123 9.30 12.79 5.70
CA ILE A 123 9.21 13.79 6.78
C ILE A 123 8.79 13.14 8.09
N ALA A 124 7.79 12.26 8.06
CA ALA A 124 7.30 11.56 9.25
C ALA A 124 8.35 10.65 9.90
N ARG A 125 9.25 10.09 9.09
CA ARG A 125 10.41 9.34 9.59
C ARG A 125 11.55 10.22 10.10
N GLY A 126 11.57 11.50 9.72
CA GLY A 126 12.63 12.44 10.12
C GLY A 126 13.98 12.15 9.45
N VAL A 127 13.98 11.59 8.24
CA VAL A 127 15.19 11.22 7.50
C VAL A 127 15.41 12.11 6.29
N ASP A 128 16.67 12.25 5.87
CA ASP A 128 17.01 12.92 4.63
C ASP A 128 16.70 12.05 3.39
N LYS A 129 16.83 12.64 2.21
CA LYS A 129 16.54 11.93 0.95
C LYS A 129 17.48 10.76 0.70
N GLU A 130 18.75 10.87 1.04
CA GLU A 130 19.73 9.82 0.82
C GLU A 130 19.45 8.60 1.69
N THR A 131 19.13 8.82 2.96
CA THR A 131 18.71 7.76 3.88
C THR A 131 17.40 7.12 3.44
N PHE A 132 16.43 7.91 2.99
CA PHE A 132 15.14 7.39 2.53
C PHE A 132 15.28 6.47 1.31
N LEU A 133 16.18 6.79 0.37
CA LEU A 133 16.48 5.93 -0.78
C LEU A 133 17.12 4.58 -0.38
N LYS A 134 17.82 4.54 0.74
CA LYS A 134 18.46 3.31 1.25
C LYS A 134 17.54 2.50 2.16
N GLU A 135 16.52 3.12 2.71
CA GLU A 135 15.62 2.56 3.70
C GLU A 135 14.17 2.54 3.23
N PRO A 136 13.75 1.55 2.41
CA PRO A 136 12.36 1.44 1.97
C PRO A 136 11.38 1.54 3.13
N SER A 137 10.33 2.37 3.00
CA SER A 137 9.46 2.74 4.13
C SER A 137 7.99 2.87 3.77
N ILE A 138 7.71 2.93 2.48
CA ILE A 138 6.37 3.03 1.92
C ILE A 138 6.19 1.95 0.86
N THR A 139 5.01 1.38 0.79
CA THR A 139 4.63 0.41 -0.24
C THR A 139 3.48 0.94 -1.07
N THR A 140 3.30 0.38 -2.25
CA THR A 140 2.08 0.56 -3.05
C THR A 140 1.68 -0.74 -3.72
N VAL A 141 0.43 -0.84 -4.13
CA VAL A 141 -0.10 -1.99 -4.87
C VAL A 141 -0.54 -1.54 -6.25
N VAL A 142 -0.12 -2.28 -7.26
CA VAL A 142 -0.54 -2.10 -8.65
C VAL A 142 -1.24 -3.37 -9.11
N ASN A 143 -2.51 -3.25 -9.42
CA ASN A 143 -3.31 -4.37 -9.93
C ASN A 143 -3.19 -4.46 -11.44
N ALA A 144 -2.92 -5.66 -11.95
CA ALA A 144 -3.09 -5.95 -13.36
C ALA A 144 -4.57 -6.16 -13.67
N ASN A 145 -5.06 -5.46 -14.67
CA ASN A 145 -6.38 -5.70 -15.25
C ASN A 145 -6.29 -6.83 -16.30
N SER A 146 -7.31 -7.65 -16.38
CA SER A 146 -7.37 -8.73 -17.38
C SER A 146 -7.81 -8.17 -18.75
N PRO A 147 -7.18 -8.58 -19.87
CA PRO A 147 -5.94 -9.37 -19.93
C PRO A 147 -4.70 -8.48 -19.99
N LEU A 148 -3.78 -8.66 -19.04
CA LEU A 148 -2.41 -8.09 -19.07
C LEU A 148 -2.33 -6.56 -19.27
N VAL A 149 -3.26 -5.81 -18.71
CA VAL A 149 -3.32 -4.35 -18.82
C VAL A 149 -3.06 -3.72 -17.46
N TYR A 150 -2.23 -2.70 -17.44
CA TYR A 150 -2.03 -1.82 -16.28
C TYR A 150 -2.58 -0.43 -16.58
N ASP A 151 -3.27 0.15 -15.63
CA ASP A 151 -3.69 1.55 -15.73
C ASP A 151 -2.48 2.49 -15.78
N LYS A 152 -2.54 3.45 -16.71
CA LYS A 152 -1.47 4.44 -16.88
C LYS A 152 -1.15 5.15 -15.55
N ALA A 153 -2.17 5.63 -14.84
CA ALA A 153 -1.98 6.33 -13.57
C ALA A 153 -1.31 5.47 -12.50
N LEU A 154 -1.66 4.17 -12.42
CA LEU A 154 -1.02 3.23 -11.50
C LEU A 154 0.45 3.01 -11.85
N MET A 155 0.77 2.92 -13.15
CA MET A 155 2.15 2.75 -13.61
C MET A 155 2.99 4.02 -13.40
N GLU A 156 2.43 5.20 -13.58
CA GLU A 156 3.10 6.47 -13.25
C GLU A 156 3.51 6.51 -11.77
N GLY A 157 2.60 6.18 -10.87
CA GLY A 157 2.92 6.09 -9.43
C GLY A 157 3.94 4.99 -9.10
N ALA A 158 3.88 3.84 -9.79
CA ALA A 158 4.85 2.76 -9.60
C ALA A 158 6.27 3.15 -10.07
N ILE A 159 6.38 3.94 -11.13
CA ILE A 159 7.66 4.47 -11.62
C ILE A 159 8.27 5.40 -10.56
N GLU A 160 7.49 6.32 -9.99
CA GLU A 160 7.96 7.19 -8.91
C GLU A 160 8.46 6.38 -7.70
N MET A 161 7.74 5.33 -7.32
CA MET A 161 8.19 4.42 -6.25
C MET A 161 9.54 3.78 -6.57
N ALA A 162 9.70 3.27 -7.80
CA ALA A 162 10.95 2.63 -8.24
C ALA A 162 12.11 3.63 -8.30
N GLU A 163 11.90 4.86 -8.77
CA GLU A 163 12.91 5.92 -8.80
C GLU A 163 13.34 6.35 -7.40
N HIS A 164 12.46 6.20 -6.42
CA HIS A 164 12.75 6.44 -5.01
C HIS A 164 13.17 5.18 -4.23
N ASN A 165 13.47 4.08 -4.94
CA ASN A 165 13.85 2.79 -4.36
C ASN A 165 12.84 2.27 -3.32
N GLN A 166 11.55 2.50 -3.54
CA GLN A 166 10.48 2.02 -2.70
C GLN A 166 9.78 0.82 -3.36
N PRO A 167 9.39 -0.21 -2.60
CA PRO A 167 8.83 -1.44 -3.17
C PRO A 167 7.43 -1.25 -3.73
N VAL A 168 7.18 -1.88 -4.87
CA VAL A 168 5.87 -1.96 -5.51
C VAL A 168 5.39 -3.41 -5.48
N ILE A 169 4.17 -3.62 -5.01
CA ILE A 169 3.51 -4.93 -4.99
C ILE A 169 2.65 -5.05 -6.25
N TYR A 170 3.04 -5.92 -7.16
CA TYR A 170 2.24 -6.23 -8.34
C TYR A 170 1.31 -7.39 -8.03
N THR A 171 0.01 -7.17 -8.17
CA THR A 171 -1.00 -8.19 -7.91
C THR A 171 -1.85 -8.43 -9.15
N PRO A 172 -2.06 -9.69 -9.55
CA PRO A 172 -3.09 -9.99 -10.52
C PRO A 172 -4.46 -9.92 -9.83
N PHE A 173 -5.40 -9.19 -10.42
CA PHE A 173 -6.79 -9.27 -9.99
C PHE A 173 -7.47 -10.40 -10.75
N THR A 174 -7.39 -11.61 -10.21
CA THR A 174 -7.85 -12.82 -10.87
C THR A 174 -9.03 -13.44 -10.13
N LEU A 175 -10.20 -13.41 -10.75
CA LEU A 175 -11.41 -14.05 -10.24
C LEU A 175 -11.64 -15.37 -10.98
N ALA A 176 -11.55 -16.49 -10.29
CA ALA A 176 -11.83 -17.78 -10.85
C ALA A 176 -13.27 -17.85 -11.39
N GLY A 177 -13.42 -18.28 -12.64
CA GLY A 177 -14.71 -18.33 -13.32
C GLY A 177 -15.17 -17.03 -13.97
N ALA A 178 -14.50 -15.90 -13.73
CA ALA A 178 -14.79 -14.63 -14.35
C ALA A 178 -13.64 -14.11 -15.22
N MET A 179 -12.41 -14.12 -14.70
CA MET A 179 -11.22 -13.65 -15.39
C MET A 179 -10.20 -14.76 -15.65
N ALA A 180 -10.34 -15.86 -14.95
CA ALA A 180 -9.52 -17.07 -15.08
C ALA A 180 -10.39 -18.33 -15.06
N PRO A 181 -9.88 -19.47 -15.53
CA PRO A 181 -10.55 -20.75 -15.39
C PRO A 181 -10.90 -21.08 -13.92
N ILE A 182 -11.95 -21.87 -13.74
CA ILE A 182 -12.42 -22.29 -12.39
C ILE A 182 -11.51 -23.30 -11.72
N THR A 183 -10.54 -23.83 -12.43
CA THR A 183 -9.57 -24.78 -11.87
C THR A 183 -8.39 -24.02 -11.25
N VAL A 184 -7.85 -24.53 -10.14
CA VAL A 184 -6.68 -23.94 -9.47
C VAL A 184 -5.50 -23.83 -10.44
N ALA A 185 -5.21 -24.86 -11.22
CA ALA A 185 -4.11 -24.85 -12.19
C ALA A 185 -4.32 -23.86 -13.35
N GLY A 186 -5.55 -23.49 -13.65
CA GLY A 186 -5.84 -22.48 -14.68
C GLY A 186 -5.89 -21.05 -14.14
N ALA A 187 -6.04 -20.90 -12.81
CA ALA A 187 -6.05 -19.59 -12.15
C ALA A 187 -4.64 -19.13 -11.69
N LEU A 188 -3.70 -20.07 -11.55
CA LEU A 188 -2.28 -19.83 -11.26
C LEU A 188 -1.46 -19.67 -12.53
#